data_e558bfc5a0f7ee7f28e16e3471fa4b25
#
_entry.id   e558bfc5a0f7ee7f28e16e3471fa4b25
#
_cell.length_a   1.000
_cell.length_b   1.000
_cell.length_c   1.000
_cell.angle_alpha   90.00
_cell.angle_beta   90.00
_cell.angle_gamma   90.00
#
_symmetry.space_group_name_H-M   'P 1'
#
loop_
_entity.id
_entity.type
_entity.pdbx_description
1 polymer ?
#
loop_
_entity_poly.entity_id
_entity_poly.type
_entity_poly.pdbx_seq_one_letter_code
_entity_poly.pdbx_strand_id
1 'polypeptide(L)'
;GQGLNNAANIALIIENATVPVVVDAGIGVPSEAAQAMEMGADAVLVNSAIALAGDPPSMAEAMGKAVIAGRMAYSSGRLPRRGQASASSPTTGLISGKDK
;
A
#
# COMPACT_ATOMS: atom_id res chain seq x y z
N GLY A 1 -11.40 -7.46 -7.83
CA GLY A 1 -10.72 -6.41 -8.49
C GLY A 1 -9.65 -6.87 -9.44
N GLN A 2 -9.25 -5.99 -10.22
CA GLN A 2 -8.21 -6.22 -11.20
C GLN A 2 -6.97 -5.41 -10.87
N GLY A 3 -6.74 -5.15 -9.61
CA GLY A 3 -5.68 -4.29 -9.14
C GLY A 3 -6.19 -2.87 -8.96
N LEU A 4 -5.32 -1.99 -8.49
CA LEU A 4 -5.70 -0.60 -8.34
C LEU A 4 -5.76 0.04 -9.72
N ASN A 5 -6.97 0.39 -10.12
CA ASN A 5 -7.17 1.07 -11.39
C ASN A 5 -6.49 2.41 -11.34
N ASN A 6 -5.74 2.71 -12.39
CA ASN A 6 -5.10 4.02 -12.50
C ASN A 6 -4.16 4.32 -11.34
N ALA A 7 -3.35 3.32 -10.94
CA ALA A 7 -2.44 3.52 -9.82
C ALA A 7 -1.54 4.73 -10.03
N ALA A 8 -1.10 4.99 -11.26
CA ALA A 8 -0.26 6.15 -11.54
C ALA A 8 -1.01 7.46 -11.27
N ASN A 9 -2.29 7.51 -11.62
CA ASN A 9 -3.10 8.70 -11.35
C ASN A 9 -3.34 8.88 -9.86
N ILE A 10 -3.58 7.78 -9.14
CA ILE A 10 -3.76 7.83 -7.70
C ILE A 10 -2.48 8.37 -7.04
N ALA A 11 -1.34 7.89 -7.48
CA ALA A 11 -0.06 8.35 -6.93
C ALA A 11 0.14 9.85 -7.17
N LEU A 12 -0.22 10.34 -8.35
CA LEU A 12 -0.13 11.77 -8.64
C LEU A 12 -1.05 12.59 -7.76
N ILE A 13 -2.26 12.10 -7.52
CA ILE A 13 -3.22 12.78 -6.65
C ILE A 13 -2.65 12.86 -5.24
N ILE A 14 -2.14 11.76 -4.73
CA ILE A 14 -1.59 11.72 -3.38
C ILE A 14 -0.40 12.67 -3.26
N GLU A 15 0.47 12.64 -4.24
CA GLU A 15 1.69 13.44 -4.22
C GLU A 15 1.38 14.94 -4.16
N ASN A 16 0.31 15.35 -4.80
CA ASN A 16 -0.04 16.77 -4.91
C ASN A 16 -1.15 17.20 -3.94
N ALA A 17 -1.68 16.27 -3.15
CA ALA A 17 -2.82 16.59 -2.29
C ALA A 17 -2.41 17.43 -1.10
N THR A 18 -3.26 18.40 -0.76
CA THR A 18 -3.10 19.17 0.46
C THR A 18 -4.18 18.81 1.47
N VAL A 19 -4.95 17.77 1.17
CA VAL A 19 -6.03 17.27 2.03
C VAL A 19 -5.91 15.75 2.07
N PRO A 20 -6.55 15.08 3.05
CA PRO A 20 -6.52 13.63 3.11
C PRO A 20 -7.06 12.99 1.84
N VAL A 21 -6.47 11.87 1.45
CA VAL A 21 -6.88 11.13 0.26
C VAL A 21 -7.36 9.75 0.67
N VAL A 22 -8.58 9.40 0.26
CA VAL A 22 -9.18 8.10 0.51
C VAL A 22 -9.30 7.38 -0.82
N VAL A 23 -8.76 6.16 -0.88
CA VAL A 23 -8.80 5.36 -2.10
C VAL A 23 -9.93 4.35 -1.99
N ASP A 24 -10.82 4.36 -2.97
CA ASP A 24 -12.01 3.50 -2.98
C ASP A 24 -12.03 2.55 -4.16
N ALA A 25 -11.60 2.99 -5.32
CA ALA A 25 -11.78 2.25 -6.56
C ALA A 25 -10.76 1.12 -6.69
N GLY A 26 -11.25 -0.06 -7.06
CA GLY A 26 -10.38 -1.16 -7.45
C GLY A 26 -9.83 -2.02 -6.31
N ILE A 27 -10.26 -1.77 -5.09
CA ILE A 27 -9.79 -2.58 -3.96
C ILE A 27 -10.61 -3.86 -3.89
N GLY A 28 -10.03 -4.96 -4.34
CA GLY A 28 -10.69 -6.25 -4.34
C GLY A 28 -10.07 -7.27 -3.41
N VAL A 29 -8.81 -7.09 -3.04
CA VAL A 29 -8.09 -8.02 -2.17
C VAL A 29 -7.15 -7.22 -1.27
N PRO A 30 -6.68 -7.84 -0.17
CA PRO A 30 -5.81 -7.12 0.78
C PRO A 30 -4.55 -6.53 0.18
N SER A 31 -3.95 -7.18 -0.81
CA SER A 31 -2.73 -6.64 -1.42
C SER A 31 -2.97 -5.28 -2.07
N GLU A 32 -4.16 -5.06 -2.59
CA GLU A 32 -4.49 -3.77 -3.20
C GLU A 32 -4.71 -2.69 -2.15
N ALA A 33 -5.26 -3.07 -1.00
CA ALA A 33 -5.39 -2.13 0.12
C ALA A 33 -4.00 -1.74 0.63
N ALA A 34 -3.11 -2.72 0.77
CA ALA A 34 -1.74 -2.45 1.19
C ALA A 34 -1.04 -1.53 0.19
N GLN A 35 -1.22 -1.78 -1.10
CA GLN A 35 -0.60 -0.96 -2.14
C GLN A 35 -1.06 0.50 -2.04
N ALA A 36 -2.35 0.72 -1.83
CA ALA A 36 -2.87 2.08 -1.69
C ALA A 36 -2.21 2.80 -0.51
N MET A 37 -2.09 2.11 0.61
CA MET A 37 -1.47 2.70 1.79
C MET A 37 0.02 2.93 1.58
N GLU A 38 0.70 2.03 0.87
CA GLU A 38 2.12 2.18 0.55
C GLU A 38 2.37 3.41 -0.32
N MET A 39 1.39 3.77 -1.14
CA MET A 39 1.50 4.98 -1.96
C MET A 39 1.27 6.26 -1.16
N GLY A 40 0.82 6.13 0.08
CA GLY A 40 0.63 7.28 0.94
C GLY A 40 -0.82 7.71 1.12
N ALA A 41 -1.78 6.88 0.72
CA ALA A 41 -3.19 7.19 0.97
C ALA A 41 -3.43 7.28 2.48
N ASP A 42 -4.36 8.12 2.88
CA ASP A 42 -4.70 8.28 4.28
C ASP A 42 -5.64 7.19 4.75
N ALA A 43 -6.45 6.65 3.85
CA ALA A 43 -7.39 5.59 4.17
C ALA A 43 -7.82 4.88 2.90
N VAL A 44 -8.42 3.71 3.06
CA VAL A 44 -9.06 3.01 1.96
C VAL A 44 -10.49 2.69 2.36
N LEU A 45 -11.37 2.62 1.37
CA LEU A 45 -12.76 2.26 1.56
C LEU A 45 -13.00 0.94 0.84
N VAL A 46 -13.41 -0.07 1.59
CA VAL A 46 -13.62 -1.41 1.03
C VAL A 46 -15.01 -1.87 1.42
N ASN A 47 -15.76 -2.33 0.42
CA ASN A 47 -17.13 -2.77 0.68
C ASN A 47 -17.39 -4.13 0.05
N SER A 48 -17.52 -4.19 -1.28
CA SER A 48 -17.90 -5.43 -1.96
C SER A 48 -16.89 -6.55 -1.75
N ALA A 49 -15.61 -6.22 -1.68
CA ALA A 49 -14.58 -7.23 -1.48
C ALA A 49 -14.76 -7.98 -0.17
N ILE A 50 -15.28 -7.31 0.83
CA ILE A 50 -15.58 -7.95 2.12
C ILE A 50 -16.94 -8.62 2.07
N ALA A 51 -17.96 -7.88 1.63
CA ALA A 51 -19.33 -8.37 1.66
C ALA A 51 -19.54 -9.63 0.83
N LEU A 52 -18.83 -9.73 -0.29
CA LEU A 52 -18.98 -10.84 -1.22
C LEU A 52 -17.89 -11.91 -1.07
N ALA A 53 -17.05 -11.78 -0.06
CA ALA A 53 -16.02 -12.79 0.19
C ALA A 53 -16.66 -14.08 0.68
N GLY A 54 -15.95 -15.20 0.50
CA GLY A 54 -16.41 -16.47 1.01
C GLY A 54 -16.52 -16.49 2.54
N ASP A 55 -15.67 -15.72 3.20
CA ASP A 55 -15.67 -15.58 4.65
C ASP A 55 -15.46 -14.09 4.97
N PRO A 56 -16.57 -13.31 4.99
CA PRO A 56 -16.45 -11.86 5.17
C PRO A 56 -15.73 -11.43 6.45
N PRO A 57 -15.96 -12.03 7.61
CA PRO A 57 -15.21 -11.62 8.79
C PRO A 57 -13.71 -11.79 8.66
N SER A 58 -13.27 -12.91 8.07
CA SER A 58 -11.84 -13.12 7.84
C SER A 58 -11.30 -12.15 6.83
N MET A 59 -12.06 -11.84 5.78
CA MET A 59 -11.61 -10.88 4.78
C MET A 59 -11.50 -9.48 5.39
N ALA A 60 -12.43 -9.11 6.25
CA ALA A 60 -12.38 -7.82 6.94
C ALA A 60 -11.10 -7.71 7.78
N GLU A 61 -10.77 -8.78 8.49
CA GLU A 61 -9.55 -8.81 9.29
C GLU A 61 -8.32 -8.70 8.41
N ALA A 62 -8.30 -9.43 7.30
CA ALA A 62 -7.17 -9.39 6.37
C ALA A 62 -6.99 -8.00 5.79
N MET A 63 -8.08 -7.34 5.42
CA MET A 63 -8.03 -5.97 4.91
C MET A 63 -7.45 -5.02 5.94
N GLY A 64 -7.87 -5.15 7.20
CA GLY A 64 -7.36 -4.31 8.28
C GLY A 64 -5.86 -4.48 8.46
N LYS A 65 -5.38 -5.73 8.44
CA LYS A 65 -3.96 -6.01 8.58
C LYS A 65 -3.16 -5.44 7.40
N ALA A 66 -3.74 -5.53 6.20
CA ALA A 66 -3.09 -4.99 5.01
C ALA A 66 -2.94 -3.47 5.09
N VAL A 67 -3.97 -2.79 5.57
CA VAL A 67 -3.92 -1.34 5.74
C VAL A 67 -2.82 -0.96 6.72
N ILE A 68 -2.74 -1.66 7.84
CA ILE A 68 -1.71 -1.40 8.85
C ILE A 68 -0.33 -1.63 8.26
N ALA A 69 -0.14 -2.78 7.58
CA ALA A 69 1.15 -3.11 6.98
C ALA A 69 1.56 -2.06 5.94
N GLY A 70 0.62 -1.65 5.09
CA GLY A 70 0.89 -0.65 4.07
C GLY A 70 1.29 0.70 4.66
N ARG A 71 0.62 1.12 5.71
CA ARG A 71 0.97 2.38 6.39
C ARG A 71 2.34 2.29 7.04
N MET A 72 2.64 1.15 7.65
CA MET A 72 3.96 0.97 8.25
C MET A 72 5.05 1.03 7.20
N ALA A 73 4.82 0.42 6.04
CA ALA A 73 5.79 0.45 4.94
C ALA A 73 5.99 1.87 4.44
N TYR A 74 4.90 2.61 4.27
CA TYR A 74 4.99 4.00 3.82
C TYR A 74 5.80 4.84 4.81
N SER A 75 5.52 4.67 6.10
CA SER A 75 6.20 5.45 7.14
C SER A 75 7.67 5.06 7.30
N SER A 76 8.01 3.82 6.95
CA SER A 76 9.38 3.33 7.08
C SER A 76 10.27 3.69 5.90
N GLY A 77 9.68 4.11 4.78
CA GLY A 77 10.42 4.41 3.57
C GLY A 77 10.84 3.14 2.85
N ARG A 78 10.30 2.94 1.67
CA ARG A 78 10.59 1.71 0.95
C ARG A 78 11.97 1.74 0.31
N LEU A 79 12.51 0.55 0.09
CA LEU A 79 13.73 0.40 -0.68
C LEU A 79 13.54 1.01 -2.07
N PRO A 80 14.51 1.75 -2.58
CA PRO A 80 14.41 2.30 -3.93
C PRO A 80 14.17 1.22 -4.96
N ARG A 81 13.50 1.59 -6.03
CA ARG A 81 13.25 0.65 -7.11
C ARG A 81 14.55 0.28 -7.76
N ARG A 82 14.51 -0.83 -8.52
CA ARG A 82 15.69 -1.47 -9.05
C ARG A 82 16.71 -0.53 -9.69
N GLY A 83 16.26 0.39 -10.50
CA GLY A 83 17.17 1.28 -11.17
C GLY A 83 17.95 2.19 -10.26
N GLN A 84 17.48 2.37 -9.04
CA GLN A 84 18.09 3.28 -8.08
C GLN A 84 18.87 2.55 -7.03
N ALA A 85 18.60 1.29 -6.85
CA ALA A 85 19.20 0.54 -5.77
C ALA A 85 20.62 0.10 -6.04
N SER A 86 21.04 0.22 -7.28
CA SER A 86 22.34 -0.31 -7.67
C SER A 86 23.48 0.29 -6.89
N ALA A 87 23.27 1.40 -6.32
CA ALA A 87 24.35 2.05 -5.62
C ALA A 87 24.78 1.35 -4.37
N SER A 88 24.14 0.39 -3.92
CA SER A 88 24.48 -0.09 -2.70
C SER A 88 25.03 -1.31 -2.60
N SER A 89 25.45 -1.39 -2.55
CA SER A 89 25.76 -2.36 -2.25
C SER A 89 25.94 -2.75 -0.96
N PRO A 90 25.87 -2.69 -0.55
CA PRO A 90 25.65 -3.09 0.44
C PRO A 90 25.36 -2.97 1.54
N THR A 91 25.27 -2.51 1.34
CA THR A 91 25.04 -2.47 2.23
C THR A 91 24.48 -2.50 2.98
N THR A 92 24.59 -2.11 2.89
CA THR A 92 24.15 -2.11 3.59
C THR A 92 23.39 -2.30 4.24
N GLY A 93 23.38 -2.20 4.07
CA GLY A 93 22.68 -2.51 4.70
C GLY A 93 21.91 -2.86 5.10
N LEU A 94 22.11 -3.03 4.86
CA LEU A 94 21.57 -3.59 5.17
C LEU A 94 21.00 -4.01 5.95
N ILE A 95 21.13 -3.88 6.10
CA ILE A 95 20.74 -4.15 6.74
C ILE A 95 20.26 -4.12 7.43
N SER A 96 20.42 -3.79 7.45
CA SER A 96 20.03 -3.71 8.10
C SER A 96 19.45 -3.49 8.65
N GLY A 97 19.53 -3.15 8.51
CA GLY A 97 19.13 -2.95 9.08
C GLY A 97 18.68 -2.36 9.41
N LYS A 98 18.96 -2.28 9.22
CA LYS A 98 18.81 -1.89 9.39
C LYS A 98 18.47 -1.46 9.40
N ASP A 99 18.72 -1.40 9.02
CA ASP A 99 18.58 -1.30 8.94
C ASP A 99 18.06 -1.17 9.14
N LYS A 100 18.04 -0.99 8.86
CA LYS A 100 17.81 -1.14 9.01
C LYS A 100 17.71 -1.28 9.26
#